data_a8c64093abf6bf3d5ded4ddecff381d8
#
_entry.id   a8c64093abf6bf3d5ded4ddecff381d8
#
_cell.length_a   1.000
_cell.length_b   1.000
_cell.length_c   1.000
_cell.angle_alpha   90.00
_cell.angle_beta   90.00
_cell.angle_gamma   90.00
#
_symmetry.space_group_name_H-M   'P 1'
#
loop_
_entity.id
_entity.type
_entity.pdbx_description
1 polymer ?
#
loop_
_entity_poly.entity_id
_entity_poly.type
_entity_poly.pdbx_seq_one_letter_code
_entity_poly.pdbx_strand_id
1 'polypeptide(L)' 'MAESKRDYYEVLGVPKDADDDALKKAYRKLAKKYHPDANPGDKEAEARFKEASEAYSVLSDPQKRQQYDQFGHAAFD' A
#
# COMPACT_ATOMS: atom_id res chain seq x y z
N MET A 1 16.45 12.19 -11.02
CA MET A 1 15.34 11.44 -11.54
C MET A 1 14.36 11.07 -10.43
N ALA A 2 13.09 11.31 -10.66
CA ALA A 2 12.10 10.99 -9.67
C ALA A 2 12.02 9.47 -9.50
N GLU A 3 11.89 9.05 -8.27
CA GLU A 3 11.70 7.64 -8.00
C GLU A 3 10.32 7.21 -8.42
N SER A 4 10.24 6.05 -9.03
CA SER A 4 8.96 5.45 -9.36
C SER A 4 8.38 4.81 -8.11
N LYS A 5 7.15 5.14 -7.81
CA LYS A 5 6.45 4.45 -6.75
C LYS A 5 6.09 3.06 -7.25
N ARG A 6 6.14 2.11 -6.33
CA ARG A 6 5.72 0.77 -6.66
C ARG A 6 4.21 0.72 -6.83
N ASP A 7 3.75 -0.23 -7.64
CA ASP A 7 2.32 -0.47 -7.79
C ASP A 7 1.71 -0.83 -6.43
N TYR A 8 0.59 -0.20 -6.09
CA TYR A 8 -0.03 -0.42 -4.79
C TYR A 8 -0.46 -1.87 -4.56
N TYR A 9 -0.91 -2.55 -5.61
CA TYR A 9 -1.26 -3.96 -5.47
C TYR A 9 -0.02 -4.79 -5.19
N GLU A 10 1.08 -4.44 -5.82
CA GLU A 10 2.36 -5.11 -5.57
C GLU A 10 2.85 -4.85 -4.14
N VAL A 11 2.70 -3.61 -3.67
CA VAL A 11 3.10 -3.25 -2.32
C VAL A 11 2.38 -4.12 -1.30
N LEU A 12 1.08 -4.35 -1.48
CA LEU A 12 0.30 -5.19 -0.58
C LEU A 12 0.46 -6.67 -0.88
N GLY A 13 1.02 -7.00 -2.04
CA GLY A 13 1.21 -8.41 -2.42
C GLY A 13 -0.08 -9.09 -2.80
N VAL A 14 -1.00 -8.37 -3.44
CA VAL A 14 -2.29 -8.90 -3.84
C VAL A 14 -2.51 -8.70 -5.33
N PRO A 15 -3.38 -9.49 -5.97
CA PRO A 15 -3.71 -9.28 -7.37
C PRO A 15 -4.62 -8.06 -7.55
N LYS A 16 -4.69 -7.55 -8.78
CA LYS A 16 -5.48 -6.36 -9.07
C LYS A 16 -6.98 -6.56 -8.86
N ASP A 17 -7.44 -7.79 -8.89
CA ASP A 17 -8.84 -8.11 -8.66
C ASP A 17 -9.15 -8.47 -7.21
N ALA A 18 -8.20 -8.23 -6.30
CA ALA A 18 -8.40 -8.50 -4.88
C ALA A 18 -9.61 -7.72 -4.36
N ASP A 19 -10.44 -8.38 -3.55
CA ASP A 19 -11.58 -7.72 -2.94
C ASP A 19 -11.15 -6.97 -1.68
N ASP A 20 -12.08 -6.24 -1.07
CA ASP A 20 -11.77 -5.42 0.09
C ASP A 20 -11.23 -6.25 1.25
N ASP A 21 -11.74 -7.46 1.42
CA ASP A 21 -11.30 -8.34 2.49
C ASP A 21 -9.86 -8.78 2.29
N ALA A 22 -9.50 -9.11 1.05
CA ALA A 22 -8.13 -9.49 0.73
C ALA A 22 -7.17 -8.34 0.95
N LEU A 23 -7.57 -7.13 0.56
CA LEU A 23 -6.76 -5.92 0.77
C LEU A 23 -6.53 -5.68 2.26
N LYS A 24 -7.58 -5.81 3.05
CA LYS A 24 -7.52 -5.59 4.49
C LYS A 24 -6.59 -6.59 5.17
N LYS A 25 -6.72 -7.85 4.82
CA LYS A 25 -5.87 -8.90 5.38
C LYS A 25 -4.41 -8.69 5.02
N ALA A 26 -4.15 -8.34 3.76
CA ALA A 26 -2.78 -8.10 3.31
C ALA A 26 -2.17 -6.90 4.04
N TYR A 27 -2.93 -5.82 4.18
CA TYR A 27 -2.44 -4.65 4.88
C TYR A 27 -2.14 -4.97 6.35
N ARG A 28 -3.04 -5.65 7.02
CA ARG A 28 -2.86 -6.01 8.43
C ARG A 28 -1.58 -6.83 8.64
N LYS A 29 -1.33 -7.75 7.74
CA LYS A 29 -0.14 -8.59 7.81
C LYS A 29 1.13 -7.75 7.69
N LEU A 30 1.16 -6.83 6.73
CA LEU A 30 2.31 -5.97 6.53
C LEU A 30 2.48 -4.97 7.67
N ALA A 31 1.37 -4.41 8.15
CA ALA A 31 1.40 -3.46 9.25
C ALA A 31 1.97 -4.11 10.51
N LYS A 32 1.59 -5.36 10.76
CA LYS A 32 2.09 -6.09 11.90
C LYS A 32 3.58 -6.38 11.77
N LYS A 33 3.99 -6.75 10.56
CA LYS A 33 5.40 -7.09 10.30
C LYS A 33 6.32 -5.88 10.42
N TYR A 34 5.89 -4.74 9.93
CA TYR A 34 6.73 -3.54 9.82
C TYR A 34 6.38 -2.44 10.81
N HIS A 35 5.53 -2.72 11.78
CA HIS A 35 5.12 -1.71 12.74
C HIS A 35 6.33 -1.15 13.49
N PRO A 36 6.38 0.19 13.70
CA PRO A 36 7.52 0.79 14.41
C PRO A 36 7.77 0.22 15.80
N ASP A 37 6.71 -0.16 16.50
CA ASP A 37 6.85 -0.75 17.84
C ASP A 37 7.54 -2.12 17.80
N ALA A 38 7.32 -2.87 16.73
CA ALA A 38 7.95 -4.18 16.56
C ALA A 38 9.34 -4.07 15.97
N ASN A 39 9.66 -2.93 15.34
CA ASN A 39 10.92 -2.73 14.64
C ASN A 39 11.50 -1.35 15.01
N PRO A 40 11.78 -1.11 16.29
CA PRO A 40 12.25 0.21 16.71
C PRO A 40 13.60 0.54 16.07
N GLY A 41 13.69 1.74 15.51
CA GLY A 41 14.92 2.21 14.90
C GLY A 41 15.22 1.62 13.53
N ASP A 42 14.36 0.77 13.00
CA ASP A 42 14.54 0.17 11.69
C ASP A 42 13.90 1.07 10.61
N LYS A 43 14.75 1.80 9.90
CA LYS A 43 14.28 2.74 8.89
C LYS A 43 13.63 2.06 7.69
N GLU A 44 14.10 0.88 7.35
CA GLU A 44 13.53 0.13 6.24
C GLU A 44 12.11 -0.32 6.58
N ALA A 45 11.92 -0.83 7.81
CA ALA A 45 10.59 -1.23 8.25
C ALA A 45 9.65 -0.03 8.29
N GLU A 46 10.14 1.13 8.72
CA GLU A 46 9.35 2.35 8.73
C GLU A 46 8.91 2.74 7.33
N ALA A 47 9.83 2.68 6.37
CA ALA A 47 9.51 3.00 4.98
C ALA A 47 8.49 2.02 4.41
N ARG A 48 8.64 0.74 4.70
CA ARG A 48 7.69 -0.28 4.25
C ARG A 48 6.31 -0.07 4.87
N PHE A 49 6.27 0.30 6.14
CA PHE A 49 5.02 0.57 6.82
C PHE A 49 4.28 1.74 6.19
N LYS A 50 5.00 2.82 5.89
CA LYS A 50 4.41 3.98 5.23
C LYS A 50 3.89 3.63 3.84
N GLU A 51 4.67 2.86 3.10
CA GLU A 51 4.28 2.45 1.76
C GLU A 51 3.01 1.61 1.79
N ALA A 52 2.94 0.65 2.71
CA ALA A 52 1.76 -0.19 2.85
C ALA A 52 0.54 0.63 3.27
N SER A 53 0.72 1.60 4.17
CA SER A 53 -0.38 2.46 4.61
C SER A 53 -0.91 3.32 3.47
N GLU A 54 -0.02 3.86 2.65
CA GLU A 54 -0.42 4.64 1.49
C GLU A 54 -1.19 3.78 0.50
N ALA A 55 -0.67 2.60 0.19
CA ALA A 55 -1.33 1.70 -0.74
C ALA A 55 -2.73 1.33 -0.27
N TYR A 56 -2.86 1.00 1.01
CA TYR A 56 -4.15 0.62 1.54
C TYR A 56 -5.13 1.79 1.57
N SER A 57 -4.66 3.00 1.86
CA SER A 57 -5.53 4.17 1.90
C SER A 57 -6.16 4.46 0.55
N VAL A 58 -5.45 4.14 -0.53
CA VAL A 58 -5.98 4.29 -1.89
C VAL A 58 -6.88 3.12 -2.25
N LEU A 59 -6.40 1.91 -2.06
CA LEU A 59 -7.11 0.72 -2.53
C LEU A 59 -8.35 0.39 -1.70
N SER A 60 -8.43 0.86 -0.47
CA SER A 60 -9.59 0.62 0.38
C SER A 60 -10.71 1.63 0.14
N ASP A 61 -10.44 2.72 -0.56
CA ASP A 61 -11.44 3.73 -0.91
C ASP A 61 -11.93 3.43 -2.33
N PRO A 62 -13.21 3.09 -2.53
CA PRO A 62 -13.70 2.72 -3.86
C PRO A 62 -13.44 3.78 -4.92
N GLN A 63 -13.60 5.04 -4.58
CA GLN A 63 -13.39 6.13 -5.52
C GLN A 63 -11.92 6.28 -5.88
N LYS A 64 -11.04 6.27 -4.88
CA LYS A 64 -9.60 6.38 -5.12
C LYS A 64 -9.07 5.16 -5.84
N ARG A 65 -9.58 3.98 -5.49
CA ARG A 65 -9.18 2.76 -6.17
C ARG A 65 -9.52 2.82 -7.65
N GLN A 66 -10.72 3.30 -7.98
CA GLN A 66 -11.14 3.44 -9.35
C GLN A 66 -10.22 4.38 -10.12
N GLN A 67 -9.89 5.53 -9.52
CA GLN A 67 -8.98 6.49 -10.14
C GLN A 67 -7.60 5.88 -10.33
N TYR A 68 -7.12 5.16 -9.35
CA TYR A 68 -5.83 4.50 -9.44
C TYR A 68 -5.81 3.45 -10.55
N ASP A 69 -6.87 2.65 -10.65
CA ASP A 69 -6.95 1.62 -11.67
C ASP A 69 -6.95 2.20 -13.08
N GLN A 70 -7.47 3.40 -13.26
CA GLN A 70 -7.50 4.07 -14.55
C GLN A 70 -6.19 4.78 -14.88
N PHE A 71 -5.60 5.47 -13.91
CA PHE A 71 -4.50 6.38 -14.16
C PHE A 71 -3.22 6.05 -13.42
N GLY A 72 -3.22 5.02 -12.59
CA GLY A 72 -2.06 4.71 -11.78
C GLY A 72 -1.73 5.83 -10.82
N HIS A 73 -0.44 5.98 -10.52
CA HIS A 73 -0.02 7.02 -9.57
C HIS A 73 -0.30 8.44 -10.07
N ALA A 74 -0.46 8.61 -11.36
CA ALA A 74 -0.78 9.91 -11.93
C ALA A 74 -2.12 10.45 -11.45
N ALA A 75 -3.01 9.58 -10.98
CA ALA A 75 -4.30 9.99 -10.46
C ALA A 75 -4.18 10.95 -9.28
N PHE A 76 -3.06 10.90 -8.57
CA PHE A 76 -2.86 11.65 -7.32
C PHE A 76 -1.72 12.66 -7.40
N ASP A 77 -1.16 12.87 -8.56
CA ASP A 77 -0.08 13.85 -8.76
C ASP A 77 -0.61 15.25 -8.98
#